data_55db2cae636b0c69c2cc5cf6d44c624b
#
_entry.id   55db2cae636b0c69c2cc5cf6d44c624b
#
_cell.length_a   1.000
_cell.length_b   1.000
_cell.length_c   1.000
_cell.angle_alpha   90.00
_cell.angle_beta   90.00
_cell.angle_gamma   90.00
#
_symmetry.space_group_name_H-M   'P 1'
#
loop_
_entity.id
_entity.type
_entity.pdbx_description
1 polymer ?
#
loop_
_entity_poly.entity_id
_entity_poly.type
_entity_poly.pdbx_seq_one_letter_code
_entity_poly.pdbx_strand_id
1 'polypeptide(L)'
;MTKGIRYDVFVKETGPNGETIRSFDIELQMENTDNIPKRTRFYQAMCDSDALLKGEKYYNLKELYIIFICPDDIFKQGRAVYRFKNLDVDNPKIEMGDQCFKNYYIFNKYREIAEKSIRDYLEYFATKKPISPETREIDRFVKWYQTDSNTRIRYMTLQQEIDIAIDKAETRAAEAEARTAKAEARTAKAEARIAELEARANEMEKKLREHGLL
;
A
#
# COMPACT_ATOMS: atom_id res chain seq x y z
N MET A 1 -9.02 -6.07 -12.20
CA MET A 1 -8.20 -4.83 -12.30
C MET A 1 -7.10 -4.91 -11.27
N THR A 2 -5.86 -4.60 -11.63
CA THR A 2 -4.74 -4.50 -10.68
C THR A 2 -4.85 -3.18 -9.94
N LYS A 3 -4.56 -3.19 -8.62
CA LYS A 3 -4.49 -1.98 -7.81
C LYS A 3 -3.27 -1.18 -8.30
N GLY A 4 -3.49 0.02 -8.84
CA GLY A 4 -2.41 0.97 -9.13
C GLY A 4 -1.90 1.62 -7.85
N ILE A 5 -0.70 2.20 -7.91
CA ILE A 5 -0.18 3.08 -6.87
C ILE A 5 -0.04 4.49 -7.43
N ARG A 6 -0.10 5.45 -6.53
CA ARG A 6 0.27 6.83 -6.78
C ARG A 6 1.37 7.16 -5.79
N TYR A 7 2.54 7.50 -6.30
CA TYR A 7 3.65 7.96 -5.49
C TYR A 7 3.41 9.40 -5.05
N ASP A 8 3.68 9.71 -3.78
CA ASP A 8 3.67 11.10 -3.32
C ASP A 8 4.83 11.87 -3.96
N VAL A 9 6.04 11.33 -3.87
CA VAL A 9 7.24 11.88 -4.50
C VAL A 9 8.12 10.73 -5.00
N PHE A 10 8.35 10.65 -6.31
CA PHE A 10 9.29 9.71 -6.90
C PHE A 10 10.46 10.44 -7.55
N VAL A 11 11.67 10.17 -7.08
CA VAL A 11 12.90 10.86 -7.52
C VAL A 11 13.91 9.84 -8.04
N LYS A 12 14.55 10.17 -9.16
CA LYS A 12 15.67 9.40 -9.70
C LYS A 12 16.95 10.24 -9.58
N GLU A 13 17.96 9.70 -8.95
CA GLU A 13 19.31 10.24 -9.02
C GLU A 13 19.96 9.74 -10.30
N THR A 14 20.49 10.66 -11.09
CA THR A 14 21.10 10.34 -12.37
C THR A 14 22.61 10.60 -12.36
N GLY A 15 23.34 9.74 -13.02
CA GLY A 15 24.77 9.91 -13.26
C GLY A 15 25.08 10.93 -14.35
N PRO A 16 26.37 11.15 -14.61
CA PRO A 16 26.85 12.15 -15.59
C PRO A 16 26.32 11.93 -17.01
N ASN A 17 26.00 10.69 -17.39
CA ASN A 17 25.50 10.34 -18.72
C ASN A 17 23.96 10.23 -18.76
N GLY A 18 23.26 10.67 -17.68
CA GLY A 18 21.81 10.60 -17.57
C GLY A 18 21.25 9.24 -17.18
N GLU A 19 22.10 8.25 -16.90
CA GLU A 19 21.68 6.95 -16.38
C GLU A 19 21.15 7.05 -14.95
N THR A 20 20.13 6.30 -14.62
CA THR A 20 19.65 6.22 -13.24
C THR A 20 20.65 5.45 -12.38
N ILE A 21 21.12 6.05 -11.30
CA ILE A 21 21.98 5.42 -10.29
C ILE A 21 21.12 4.78 -9.20
N ARG A 22 20.18 5.54 -8.65
CA ARG A 22 19.25 5.10 -7.62
C ARG A 22 17.91 5.80 -7.72
N SER A 23 16.88 5.19 -7.15
CA SER A 23 15.52 5.73 -7.11
C SER A 23 15.03 5.85 -5.66
N PHE A 24 14.23 6.87 -5.43
CA PHE A 24 13.63 7.15 -4.12
C PHE A 24 12.12 7.29 -4.30
N ASP A 25 11.37 6.47 -3.58
CA ASP A 25 9.93 6.60 -3.39
C ASP A 25 9.70 7.16 -1.98
N ILE A 26 9.18 8.38 -1.87
CA ILE A 26 9.02 9.10 -0.61
C ILE A 26 7.53 9.32 -0.37
N GLU A 27 7.03 8.76 0.72
CA GLU A 27 5.63 8.77 1.13
C GLU A 27 5.46 9.51 2.45
N LEU A 28 4.72 10.62 2.45
CA LEU A 28 4.40 11.38 3.65
C LEU A 28 3.02 10.98 4.18
N GLN A 29 2.99 10.38 5.36
CA GLN A 29 1.75 10.01 6.03
C GLN A 29 1.41 11.08 7.08
N MET A 30 0.24 11.69 6.98
CA MET A 30 -0.24 12.64 8.00
C MET A 30 -0.91 11.94 9.17
N GLU A 31 -1.42 10.74 8.93
CA GLU A 31 -2.00 9.84 9.93
C GLU A 31 -1.41 8.44 9.74
N ASN A 32 -1.29 7.69 10.82
CA ASN A 32 -0.88 6.30 10.70
C ASN A 32 -2.03 5.47 10.12
N THR A 33 -1.84 5.02 8.89
CA THR A 33 -2.74 4.05 8.26
C THR A 33 -2.27 2.63 8.55
N ASP A 34 -3.21 1.69 8.63
CA ASP A 34 -2.89 0.29 8.82
C ASP A 34 -2.01 -0.29 7.69
N ASN A 35 -1.18 -1.26 8.06
CA ASN A 35 -0.41 -2.06 7.10
C ASN A 35 0.67 -1.30 6.30
N ILE A 36 1.28 -0.23 6.81
CA ILE A 36 2.38 0.47 6.14
C ILE A 36 3.49 -0.50 5.69
N PRO A 37 3.95 -1.49 6.48
CA PRO A 37 4.95 -2.46 6.00
C PRO A 37 4.48 -3.29 4.80
N LYS A 38 3.20 -3.63 4.70
CA LYS A 38 2.66 -4.33 3.52
C LYS A 38 2.52 -3.41 2.32
N ARG A 39 2.17 -2.14 2.54
CA ARG A 39 2.18 -1.10 1.49
C ARG A 39 3.58 -0.92 0.94
N THR A 40 4.58 -0.80 1.80
CA THR A 40 6.00 -0.69 1.40
C THR A 40 6.42 -1.83 0.48
N ARG A 41 6.04 -3.08 0.81
CA ARG A 41 6.30 -4.24 -0.06
C ARG A 41 5.61 -4.12 -1.42
N PHE A 42 4.38 -3.62 -1.44
CA PHE A 42 3.63 -3.44 -2.68
C PHE A 42 4.24 -2.33 -3.54
N TYR A 43 4.66 -1.22 -2.94
CA TYR A 43 5.33 -0.11 -3.63
C TYR A 43 6.66 -0.56 -4.22
N GLN A 44 7.46 -1.33 -3.49
CA GLN A 44 8.67 -1.94 -4.04
C GLN A 44 8.38 -2.73 -5.32
N ALA A 45 7.39 -3.62 -5.29
CA ALA A 45 7.05 -4.44 -6.45
C ALA A 45 6.62 -3.60 -7.67
N MET A 46 5.93 -2.49 -7.45
CA MET A 46 5.53 -1.58 -8.51
C MET A 46 6.70 -0.78 -9.06
N CYS A 47 7.57 -0.25 -8.19
CA CYS A 47 8.80 0.43 -8.60
C CYS A 47 9.69 -0.47 -9.46
N ASP A 48 9.89 -1.72 -9.04
CA ASP A 48 10.68 -2.71 -9.77
C ASP A 48 10.03 -3.06 -11.12
N SER A 49 8.70 -3.21 -11.14
CA SER A 49 7.94 -3.46 -12.37
C SER A 49 8.03 -2.31 -13.38
N ASP A 50 8.02 -1.07 -12.88
CA ASP A 50 8.13 0.14 -13.72
C ASP A 50 9.57 0.41 -14.18
N ALA A 51 10.56 -0.14 -13.46
CA ALA A 51 11.98 0.06 -13.74
C ALA A 51 12.54 -0.87 -14.83
N LEU A 52 11.87 -2.01 -15.10
CA LEU A 52 12.32 -2.98 -16.10
C LEU A 52 11.29 -3.14 -17.22
N LEU A 53 11.72 -2.94 -18.46
CA LEU A 53 10.93 -3.28 -19.63
C LEU A 53 11.01 -4.78 -19.95
N LYS A 54 10.02 -5.27 -20.70
CA LYS A 54 10.01 -6.67 -21.14
C LYS A 54 11.28 -7.01 -21.93
N GLY A 55 12.01 -8.01 -21.44
CA GLY A 55 13.27 -8.48 -22.04
C GLY A 55 14.53 -7.86 -21.48
N GLU A 56 14.42 -6.88 -20.61
CA GLU A 56 15.58 -6.37 -19.86
C GLU A 56 16.04 -7.35 -18.78
N LYS A 57 17.32 -7.26 -18.46
CA LYS A 57 17.94 -8.16 -17.49
C LYS A 57 17.81 -7.60 -16.07
N TYR A 58 17.60 -8.45 -15.08
CA TYR A 58 17.40 -8.05 -13.68
C TYR A 58 18.58 -7.26 -13.08
N TYR A 59 19.81 -7.42 -13.56
CA TYR A 59 20.95 -6.61 -13.11
C TYR A 59 20.82 -5.11 -13.47
N ASN A 60 19.87 -4.74 -14.33
CA ASN A 60 19.57 -3.34 -14.64
C ASN A 60 18.77 -2.64 -13.54
N LEU A 61 18.14 -3.41 -12.60
CA LEU A 61 17.54 -2.83 -11.42
C LEU A 61 18.59 -2.05 -10.64
N LYS A 62 18.24 -0.83 -10.26
CA LYS A 62 19.11 0.08 -9.52
C LYS A 62 18.74 0.07 -8.04
N GLU A 63 19.59 0.69 -7.22
CA GLU A 63 19.25 0.90 -5.81
C GLU A 63 17.88 1.56 -5.69
N LEU A 64 17.02 0.98 -4.84
CA LEU A 64 15.69 1.49 -4.54
C LEU A 64 15.55 1.80 -3.06
N TYR A 65 15.18 3.03 -2.75
CA TYR A 65 14.86 3.48 -1.40
C TYR A 65 13.38 3.78 -1.31
N ILE A 66 12.66 3.05 -0.46
CA ILE A 66 11.27 3.36 -0.13
C ILE A 66 11.27 4.00 1.25
N ILE A 67 10.82 5.24 1.31
CA ILE A 67 10.90 6.10 2.49
C ILE A 67 9.49 6.47 2.93
N PHE A 68 9.10 6.03 4.11
CA PHE A 68 7.88 6.47 4.76
C PHE A 68 8.20 7.48 5.85
N ILE A 69 7.56 8.63 5.83
CA ILE A 69 7.62 9.66 6.85
C ILE A 69 6.28 9.63 7.59
N CYS A 70 6.31 9.16 8.85
CA CYS A 70 5.12 8.87 9.64
C CYS A 70 5.02 9.78 10.88
N PRO A 71 3.79 10.09 11.36
CA PRO A 71 3.64 10.85 12.59
C PRO A 71 4.12 10.07 13.82
N ASP A 72 3.72 8.80 13.94
CA ASP A 72 3.96 7.98 15.11
C ASP A 72 4.70 6.69 14.78
N ASP A 73 5.31 6.08 15.80
CA ASP A 73 6.09 4.87 15.68
C ASP A 73 5.22 3.64 15.37
N ILE A 74 5.17 3.27 14.10
CA ILE A 74 4.40 2.13 13.59
C ILE A 74 4.93 0.78 14.07
N PHE A 75 6.20 0.69 14.52
CA PHE A 75 6.83 -0.52 15.02
C PHE A 75 6.79 -0.62 16.56
N LYS A 76 6.41 0.46 17.26
CA LYS A 76 6.28 0.53 18.71
C LYS A 76 7.57 0.13 19.47
N GLN A 77 8.74 0.43 18.90
CA GLN A 77 10.05 0.15 19.49
C GLN A 77 10.75 1.41 20.02
N GLY A 78 10.06 2.54 20.03
CA GLY A 78 10.56 3.79 20.61
C GLY A 78 11.60 4.55 19.78
N ARG A 79 11.88 4.17 18.53
CA ARG A 79 12.92 4.76 17.69
C ARG A 79 12.37 5.85 16.77
N ALA A 80 13.20 6.85 16.46
CA ALA A 80 12.88 7.89 15.49
C ALA A 80 13.11 7.45 14.03
N VAL A 81 13.98 6.45 13.81
CA VAL A 81 14.33 5.94 12.48
C VAL A 81 14.42 4.42 12.49
N TYR A 82 13.83 3.82 11.49
CA TYR A 82 13.97 2.40 11.19
C TYR A 82 14.50 2.24 9.78
N ARG A 83 15.49 1.38 9.60
CA ARG A 83 16.08 1.04 8.32
C ARG A 83 16.10 -0.47 8.17
N PHE A 84 15.52 -0.94 7.08
CA PHE A 84 15.44 -2.37 6.77
C PHE A 84 16.12 -2.64 5.44
N LYS A 85 16.80 -3.77 5.37
CA LYS A 85 17.32 -4.43 4.18
C LYS A 85 17.13 -5.93 4.34
N ASN A 86 17.23 -6.68 3.27
CA ASN A 86 17.08 -8.12 3.32
C ASN A 86 18.38 -8.80 3.80
N LEU A 87 18.25 -9.60 4.84
CA LEU A 87 19.35 -10.32 5.49
C LEU A 87 18.97 -11.80 5.60
N ASP A 88 19.99 -12.66 5.67
CA ASP A 88 19.81 -14.07 6.02
C ASP A 88 19.25 -14.20 7.44
N VAL A 89 18.24 -15.05 7.62
CA VAL A 89 17.53 -15.19 8.90
C VAL A 89 18.42 -15.86 9.97
N ASP A 90 19.23 -16.83 9.55
CA ASP A 90 20.07 -17.60 10.45
C ASP A 90 21.40 -16.90 10.74
N ASN A 91 21.86 -16.07 9.80
CA ASN A 91 23.08 -15.27 9.94
C ASN A 91 22.88 -13.83 9.44
N PRO A 92 22.38 -12.89 10.28
CA PRO A 92 22.12 -11.51 9.87
C PRO A 92 23.33 -10.69 9.41
N LYS A 93 24.55 -11.27 9.39
CA LYS A 93 25.72 -10.65 8.78
C LYS A 93 25.78 -10.84 7.27
N ILE A 94 24.99 -11.75 6.73
CA ILE A 94 24.89 -12.01 5.29
C ILE A 94 23.76 -11.14 4.72
N GLU A 95 24.12 -10.24 3.81
CA GLU A 95 23.17 -9.43 3.09
C GLU A 95 22.72 -10.13 1.81
N MET A 96 21.43 -10.05 1.49
CA MET A 96 20.89 -10.59 0.22
C MET A 96 21.48 -9.87 -1.00
N GLY A 97 21.84 -8.60 -0.86
CA GLY A 97 22.44 -7.80 -1.93
C GLY A 97 21.46 -7.33 -3.01
N ASP A 98 20.16 -7.34 -2.72
CA ASP A 98 19.09 -6.93 -3.64
C ASP A 98 18.98 -5.41 -3.84
N GLN A 99 19.79 -4.63 -3.12
CA GLN A 99 19.86 -3.17 -3.20
C GLN A 99 18.51 -2.46 -3.00
N CYS A 100 17.59 -3.08 -2.23
CA CYS A 100 16.30 -2.50 -1.87
C CYS A 100 16.24 -2.16 -0.38
N PHE A 101 16.07 -0.88 -0.09
CA PHE A 101 16.10 -0.33 1.27
C PHE A 101 14.75 0.26 1.63
N LYS A 102 14.29 0.00 2.87
CA LYS A 102 13.02 0.51 3.40
C LYS A 102 13.31 1.31 4.65
N ASN A 103 13.06 2.62 4.57
CA ASN A 103 13.36 3.56 5.63
C ASN A 103 12.06 4.19 6.16
N TYR A 104 11.96 4.28 7.48
CA TYR A 104 10.82 4.91 8.14
C TYR A 104 11.35 5.98 9.09
N TYR A 105 10.84 7.19 8.93
CA TYR A 105 11.18 8.35 9.77
C TYR A 105 9.94 8.76 10.55
N ILE A 106 10.08 8.91 11.87
CA ILE A 106 8.97 9.28 12.76
C ILE A 106 9.10 10.76 13.08
N PHE A 107 8.30 11.61 12.41
CA PHE A 107 8.51 13.05 12.50
C PHE A 107 8.17 13.63 13.88
N ASN A 108 7.28 13.05 14.68
CA ASN A 108 7.04 13.49 16.05
C ASN A 108 8.24 13.22 16.98
N LYS A 109 9.21 12.41 16.53
CA LYS A 109 10.48 12.14 17.23
C LYS A 109 11.68 12.88 16.63
N TYR A 110 11.46 13.97 15.90
CA TYR A 110 12.51 14.71 15.18
C TYR A 110 13.70 15.11 16.06
N ARG A 111 13.49 15.36 17.36
CA ARG A 111 14.55 15.73 18.31
C ARG A 111 15.62 14.65 18.51
N GLU A 112 15.27 13.39 18.23
CA GLU A 112 16.19 12.25 18.34
C GLU A 112 17.07 12.09 17.09
N ILE A 113 16.86 12.91 16.04
CA ILE A 113 17.60 12.83 14.77
C ILE A 113 18.89 13.63 14.88
N ALA A 114 20.02 12.93 14.70
CA ALA A 114 21.34 13.56 14.79
C ALA A 114 21.63 14.47 13.59
N GLU A 115 21.26 14.05 12.38
CA GLU A 115 21.50 14.81 11.16
C GLU A 115 20.56 16.01 11.06
N LYS A 116 21.18 17.21 11.08
CA LYS A 116 20.44 18.47 11.16
C LYS A 116 19.50 18.68 9.99
N SER A 117 19.93 18.39 8.77
CA SER A 117 19.12 18.57 7.56
C SER A 117 17.83 17.74 7.62
N ILE A 118 17.93 16.47 7.94
CA ILE A 118 16.77 15.57 8.11
C ILE A 118 15.90 16.04 9.27
N ARG A 119 16.50 16.40 10.41
CA ARG A 119 15.77 16.90 11.58
C ARG A 119 14.93 18.13 11.24
N ASP A 120 15.49 19.08 10.51
CA ASP A 120 14.80 20.33 10.14
C ASP A 120 13.54 20.06 9.30
N TYR A 121 13.58 19.09 8.36
CA TYR A 121 12.40 18.67 7.62
C TYR A 121 11.37 17.99 8.51
N LEU A 122 11.79 17.05 9.36
CA LEU A 122 10.88 16.34 10.25
C LEU A 122 10.24 17.27 11.29
N GLU A 123 10.98 18.26 11.80
CA GLU A 123 10.45 19.30 12.67
C GLU A 123 9.39 20.14 11.95
N TYR A 124 9.62 20.49 10.68
CA TYR A 124 8.63 21.19 9.87
C TYR A 124 7.36 20.34 9.68
N PHE A 125 7.49 19.07 9.42
CA PHE A 125 6.31 18.18 9.31
C PHE A 125 5.54 18.06 10.63
N ALA A 126 6.24 18.01 11.76
CA ALA A 126 5.62 17.94 13.08
C ALA A 126 4.96 19.25 13.51
N THR A 127 5.63 20.39 13.28
CA THR A 127 5.26 21.68 13.89
C THR A 127 4.60 22.66 12.91
N LYS A 128 4.75 22.41 11.60
CA LYS A 128 4.40 23.36 10.51
C LYS A 128 5.12 24.70 10.61
N LYS A 129 6.25 24.76 11.33
CA LYS A 129 7.07 25.95 11.48
C LYS A 129 8.37 25.76 10.71
N PRO A 130 8.65 26.57 9.69
CA PRO A 130 9.89 26.46 8.91
C PRO A 130 11.06 27.05 9.70
N ILE A 131 12.14 26.29 9.84
CA ILE A 131 13.32 26.65 10.63
C ILE A 131 14.61 26.77 9.81
N SER A 132 14.64 26.18 8.61
CA SER A 132 15.78 26.23 7.70
C SER A 132 15.42 26.96 6.39
N PRO A 133 16.38 27.36 5.54
CA PRO A 133 16.09 27.92 4.22
C PRO A 133 15.20 27.00 3.37
N GLU A 134 15.51 25.71 3.36
CA GLU A 134 14.81 24.69 2.60
C GLU A 134 13.35 24.53 3.07
N THR A 135 13.14 24.45 4.39
CA THR A 135 11.79 24.35 4.95
C THR A 135 10.99 25.64 4.77
N ARG A 136 11.64 26.82 4.74
CA ARG A 136 10.97 28.08 4.38
C ARG A 136 10.52 28.10 2.91
N GLU A 137 11.30 27.50 2.03
CA GLU A 137 10.91 27.38 0.63
C GLU A 137 9.68 26.48 0.48
N ILE A 138 9.69 25.31 1.12
CA ILE A 138 8.51 24.41 1.15
C ILE A 138 7.29 25.14 1.72
N ASP A 139 7.42 25.81 2.86
CA ASP A 139 6.33 26.54 3.50
C ASP A 139 5.75 27.64 2.61
N ARG A 140 6.60 28.32 1.84
CA ARG A 140 6.17 29.31 0.84
C ARG A 140 5.34 28.67 -0.26
N PHE A 141 5.77 27.50 -0.80
CA PHE A 141 5.01 26.75 -1.78
C PHE A 141 3.67 26.25 -1.22
N VAL A 142 3.66 25.73 0.01
CA VAL A 142 2.44 25.29 0.69
C VAL A 142 1.45 26.45 0.84
N LYS A 143 1.91 27.60 1.30
CA LYS A 143 1.09 28.81 1.44
C LYS A 143 0.56 29.33 0.11
N TRP A 144 1.43 29.38 -0.91
CA TRP A 144 1.02 29.76 -2.26
C TRP A 144 -0.06 28.81 -2.78
N TYR A 145 0.16 27.50 -2.63
CA TYR A 145 -0.78 26.47 -3.03
C TYR A 145 -2.15 26.62 -2.33
N GLN A 146 -2.14 26.93 -1.05
CA GLN A 146 -3.37 27.14 -0.26
C GLN A 146 -4.14 28.41 -0.68
N THR A 147 -3.43 29.44 -1.18
CA THR A 147 -4.02 30.73 -1.56
C THR A 147 -4.37 30.84 -3.04
N ASP A 148 -3.72 30.05 -3.92
CA ASP A 148 -4.00 30.07 -5.34
C ASP A 148 -5.33 29.37 -5.66
N SER A 149 -6.33 30.15 -6.06
CA SER A 149 -7.69 29.67 -6.33
C SER A 149 -7.74 28.61 -7.44
N ASN A 150 -6.94 28.75 -8.50
CA ASN A 150 -6.93 27.82 -9.63
C ASN A 150 -6.36 26.47 -9.22
N THR A 151 -5.27 26.48 -8.47
CA THR A 151 -4.64 25.28 -7.95
C THR A 151 -5.52 24.58 -6.93
N ARG A 152 -6.21 25.36 -6.08
CA ARG A 152 -7.20 24.85 -5.10
C ARG A 152 -8.38 24.19 -5.79
N ILE A 153 -8.95 24.81 -6.83
CA ILE A 153 -10.04 24.23 -7.62
C ILE A 153 -9.59 22.92 -8.28
N ARG A 154 -8.40 22.90 -8.89
CA ARG A 154 -7.85 21.70 -9.52
C ARG A 154 -7.65 20.57 -8.50
N TYR A 155 -7.17 20.86 -7.31
CA TYR A 155 -7.05 19.87 -6.23
C TYR A 155 -8.42 19.36 -5.75
N MET A 156 -9.38 20.25 -5.54
CA MET A 156 -10.76 19.88 -5.17
C MET A 156 -11.40 18.99 -6.23
N THR A 157 -11.21 19.32 -7.51
CA THR A 157 -11.73 18.49 -8.62
C THR A 157 -11.12 17.10 -8.60
N LEU A 158 -9.81 17.01 -8.43
CA LEU A 158 -9.08 15.73 -8.34
C LEU A 158 -9.53 14.93 -7.10
N GLN A 159 -9.71 15.58 -5.95
CA GLN A 159 -10.21 14.93 -4.75
C GLN A 159 -11.63 14.39 -4.96
N GLN A 160 -12.51 15.17 -5.60
CA GLN A 160 -13.87 14.72 -5.95
C GLN A 160 -13.84 13.51 -6.90
N GLU A 161 -12.95 13.50 -7.89
CA GLU A 161 -12.79 12.35 -8.79
C GLU A 161 -12.32 11.09 -8.05
N ILE A 162 -11.42 11.26 -7.09
CA ILE A 162 -10.94 10.17 -6.22
C ILE A 162 -12.08 9.65 -5.34
N ASP A 163 -12.81 10.53 -4.68
CA ASP A 163 -13.93 10.17 -3.80
C ASP A 163 -15.03 9.42 -4.57
N ILE A 164 -15.37 9.90 -5.78
CA ILE A 164 -16.30 9.21 -6.68
C ILE A 164 -15.77 7.82 -7.09
N ALA A 165 -14.47 7.69 -7.35
CA ALA A 165 -13.87 6.41 -7.71
C ALA A 165 -13.87 5.41 -6.55
N ILE A 166 -13.64 5.89 -5.33
CA ILE A 166 -13.71 5.09 -4.10
C ILE A 166 -15.16 4.60 -3.88
N ASP A 167 -16.13 5.49 -3.89
CA ASP A 167 -17.55 5.17 -3.71
C ASP A 167 -18.04 4.13 -4.73
N LYS A 168 -17.65 4.29 -6.00
CA LYS A 168 -17.93 3.28 -7.03
C LYS A 168 -17.26 1.94 -6.77
N ALA A 169 -16.05 1.94 -6.23
CA ALA A 169 -15.34 0.71 -5.90
C ALA A 169 -16.00 -0.03 -4.73
N GLU A 170 -16.39 0.70 -3.69
CA GLU A 170 -17.12 0.17 -2.53
C GLU A 170 -18.49 -0.39 -2.92
N THR A 171 -19.23 0.35 -3.75
CA THR A 171 -20.52 -0.12 -4.28
C THR A 171 -20.37 -1.44 -5.04
N ARG A 172 -19.35 -1.54 -5.92
CA ARG A 172 -19.08 -2.78 -6.67
C ARG A 172 -18.66 -3.94 -5.76
N ALA A 173 -17.91 -3.66 -4.71
CA ALA A 173 -17.51 -4.67 -3.73
C ALA A 173 -18.74 -5.21 -2.99
N ALA A 174 -19.62 -4.33 -2.50
CA ALA A 174 -20.86 -4.70 -1.83
C ALA A 174 -21.81 -5.51 -2.75
N GLU A 175 -21.92 -5.12 -4.03
CA GLU A 175 -22.71 -5.89 -5.01
C GLU A 175 -22.13 -7.28 -5.28
N ALA A 176 -20.79 -7.40 -5.33
CA ALA A 176 -20.12 -8.69 -5.51
C ALA A 176 -20.36 -9.61 -4.30
N GLU A 177 -20.23 -9.10 -3.08
CA GLU A 177 -20.53 -9.84 -1.85
C GLU A 177 -21.99 -10.29 -1.82
N ALA A 178 -22.93 -9.42 -2.15
CA ALA A 178 -24.35 -9.77 -2.22
C ALA A 178 -24.64 -10.86 -3.26
N ARG A 179 -23.95 -10.84 -4.42
CA ARG A 179 -24.06 -11.90 -5.43
C ARG A 179 -23.53 -13.24 -4.92
N THR A 180 -22.39 -13.23 -4.23
CA THR A 180 -21.79 -14.43 -3.64
C THR A 180 -22.71 -15.03 -2.59
N ALA A 181 -23.20 -14.24 -1.64
CA ALA A 181 -24.15 -14.68 -0.63
C ALA A 181 -25.44 -15.25 -1.24
N LYS A 182 -25.94 -14.65 -2.32
CA LYS A 182 -27.13 -15.17 -3.02
C LYS A 182 -26.87 -16.49 -3.74
N ALA A 183 -25.66 -16.67 -4.30
CA ALA A 183 -25.26 -17.93 -4.92
C ALA A 183 -25.14 -19.04 -3.86
N GLU A 184 -24.47 -18.77 -2.74
CA GLU A 184 -24.35 -19.71 -1.62
C GLU A 184 -25.71 -20.13 -1.07
N ALA A 185 -26.63 -19.18 -0.88
CA ALA A 185 -27.99 -19.48 -0.44
C ALA A 185 -28.77 -20.35 -1.44
N ARG A 186 -28.52 -20.20 -2.77
CA ARG A 186 -29.11 -21.08 -3.79
C ARG A 186 -28.52 -22.49 -3.74
N THR A 187 -27.20 -22.59 -3.57
CA THR A 187 -26.52 -23.88 -3.44
C THR A 187 -27.03 -24.65 -2.22
N ALA A 188 -27.09 -23.99 -1.07
CA ALA A 188 -27.61 -24.60 0.17
C ALA A 188 -29.07 -25.09 0.01
N LYS A 189 -29.93 -24.32 -0.69
CA LYS A 189 -31.30 -24.76 -0.98
C LYS A 189 -31.35 -25.97 -1.91
N ALA A 190 -30.48 -26.01 -2.90
CA ALA A 190 -30.39 -27.15 -3.82
C ALA A 190 -29.91 -28.41 -3.10
N GLU A 191 -28.90 -28.32 -2.28
CA GLU A 191 -28.39 -29.41 -1.44
C GLU A 191 -29.44 -29.95 -0.48
N ALA A 192 -30.17 -29.08 0.21
CA ALA A 192 -31.27 -29.47 1.09
C ALA A 192 -32.38 -30.22 0.30
N ARG A 193 -32.66 -29.76 -0.92
CA ARG A 193 -33.66 -30.43 -1.78
C ARG A 193 -33.21 -31.80 -2.28
N ILE A 194 -31.92 -31.95 -2.60
CA ILE A 194 -31.32 -33.23 -2.97
C ILE A 194 -31.43 -34.19 -1.78
N ALA A 195 -31.05 -33.80 -0.59
CA ALA A 195 -31.11 -34.60 0.62
C ALA A 195 -32.58 -35.08 0.92
N GLU A 196 -33.55 -34.17 0.74
CA GLU A 196 -34.98 -34.52 0.89
C GLU A 196 -35.43 -35.59 -0.13
N LEU A 197 -35.03 -35.46 -1.39
CA LEU A 197 -35.36 -36.40 -2.43
C LEU A 197 -34.68 -37.76 -2.22
N GLU A 198 -33.45 -37.81 -1.81
CA GLU A 198 -32.72 -39.01 -1.44
C GLU A 198 -33.37 -39.76 -0.27
N ALA A 199 -33.73 -39.01 0.77
CA ALA A 199 -34.45 -39.60 1.91
C ALA A 199 -35.79 -40.22 1.46
N ARG A 200 -36.54 -39.54 0.60
CA ARG A 200 -37.79 -40.03 0.06
C ARG A 200 -37.61 -41.25 -0.87
N ALA A 201 -36.57 -41.26 -1.67
CA ALA A 201 -36.21 -42.40 -2.55
C ALA A 201 -35.87 -43.63 -1.69
N ASN A 202 -35.08 -43.49 -0.63
CA ASN A 202 -34.71 -44.56 0.28
C ASN A 202 -35.94 -45.12 1.02
N GLU A 203 -36.87 -44.26 1.43
CA GLU A 203 -38.12 -44.69 2.06
C GLU A 203 -39.00 -45.49 1.10
N MET A 204 -39.09 -45.06 -0.16
CA MET A 204 -39.81 -45.78 -1.19
C MET A 204 -39.18 -47.14 -1.51
N GLU A 205 -37.86 -47.20 -1.63
CA GLU A 205 -37.14 -48.45 -1.83
C GLU A 205 -37.37 -49.45 -0.67
N LYS A 206 -37.33 -48.98 0.55
CA LYS A 206 -37.63 -49.77 1.73
C LYS A 206 -39.05 -50.35 1.65
N LYS A 207 -40.05 -49.53 1.32
CA LYS A 207 -41.44 -49.98 1.19
C LYS A 207 -41.61 -51.02 0.05
N LEU A 208 -40.91 -50.85 -1.09
CA LEU A 208 -40.94 -51.81 -2.16
C LEU A 208 -40.36 -53.18 -1.78
N ARG A 209 -39.27 -53.20 -1.02
CA ARG A 209 -38.68 -54.45 -0.45
C ARG A 209 -39.60 -55.11 0.57
N GLU A 210 -40.26 -54.35 1.45
CA GLU A 210 -41.21 -54.87 2.42
C GLU A 210 -42.44 -55.51 1.78
N HIS A 211 -42.80 -55.08 0.55
CA HIS A 211 -43.93 -55.65 -0.23
C HIS A 211 -43.52 -56.69 -1.25
N GLY A 212 -42.24 -57.09 -1.28
CA GLY A 212 -41.75 -58.12 -2.18
C GLY A 212 -41.77 -57.74 -3.66
N LEU A 213 -41.66 -56.40 -3.94
CA LEU A 213 -41.67 -55.81 -5.27
C LEU A 213 -40.25 -55.46 -5.77
N LEU A 214 -39.24 -55.68 -4.96
CA LEU A 214 -37.80 -55.56 -5.22
C LEU A 214 -37.04 -56.66 -4.49
#